data_2164268f329054820ee436ad7bbf8451
#
_entry.id   2164268f329054820ee436ad7bbf8451
#
_cell.length_a   1.000
_cell.length_b   1.000
_cell.length_c   1.000
_cell.angle_alpha   90.00
_cell.angle_beta   90.00
_cell.angle_gamma   90.00
#
_symmetry.space_group_name_H-M   'P 1'
#
loop_
_entity.id
_entity.type
_entity.pdbx_description
1 polymer ?
#
loop_
_entity_poly.entity_id
_entity_poly.type
_entity_poly.pdbx_seq_one_letter_code
_entity_poly.pdbx_strand_id
1 'polypeptide(L)'
;MNKEEEEEEEVMETGKIVIEKVRGKSTVTKSFSKYPLKFIIPRKVAQSCFFLGLVHALFISFFYPPNSRLNRLFLQGDAISCKLEIGDGCTAVLTTQSSTKVYKSLGSKCSEQYLEVFRVRSDSNLVLVDWITSGRHESGEKWDFTLYKSTNNIFLEGEQPLFLDTVLLEQGSIVPLAERMQDYQVIAMVVLLGPMLRHIQGQVQEDVKRMMAEQLQGSPVRWDCQITSNTRDFAKKPSLIASCSAFGHKGGGIIVRIASLTTESVYQFLKHQLAGLEALLGVLPYS
;
A
#
# COMPACT_ATOMS: atom_id res chain seq x y z
N MET A 1 -36.45 4.90 25.94
CA MET A 1 -34.98 4.96 26.09
C MET A 1 -34.46 3.67 25.46
N ASN A 2 -34.39 3.67 24.13
CA ASN A 2 -33.94 2.52 23.36
C ASN A 2 -32.43 2.60 23.29
N LYS A 3 -31.76 1.59 23.84
CA LYS A 3 -30.37 1.30 23.57
C LYS A 3 -30.32 0.72 22.16
N GLU A 4 -29.83 1.49 21.22
CA GLU A 4 -29.30 0.98 19.98
C GLU A 4 -28.02 0.22 20.36
N GLU A 5 -28.11 -1.10 20.35
CA GLU A 5 -26.97 -1.99 20.38
C GLU A 5 -26.30 -1.81 19.01
N GLU A 6 -25.19 -1.07 18.97
CA GLU A 6 -24.24 -1.14 17.85
C GLU A 6 -23.70 -2.57 17.86
N GLU A 7 -24.27 -3.42 17.01
CA GLU A 7 -23.64 -4.67 16.62
C GLU A 7 -22.33 -4.32 15.90
N GLU A 8 -21.22 -4.35 16.63
CA GLU A 8 -19.90 -4.40 16.02
C GLU A 8 -19.86 -5.67 15.16
N GLU A 9 -20.00 -5.50 13.85
CA GLU A 9 -19.84 -6.56 12.88
C GLU A 9 -18.41 -7.11 13.03
N GLU A 10 -18.28 -8.26 13.69
CA GLU A 10 -17.00 -8.93 13.95
C GLU A 10 -16.37 -9.25 12.60
N VAL A 11 -15.43 -8.40 12.14
CA VAL A 11 -14.75 -8.56 10.86
C VAL A 11 -14.01 -9.90 10.88
N MET A 12 -14.55 -10.87 10.17
CA MET A 12 -14.07 -12.25 10.18
C MET A 12 -12.63 -12.31 9.67
N GLU A 13 -11.67 -12.65 10.53
CA GLU A 13 -10.25 -12.76 10.23
C GLU A 13 -10.02 -13.68 9.02
N THR A 14 -9.46 -13.13 7.93
CA THR A 14 -9.13 -13.89 6.72
C THR A 14 -7.69 -14.33 6.68
N GLY A 15 -6.81 -13.72 7.47
CA GLY A 15 -5.43 -14.13 7.57
C GLY A 15 -4.72 -13.68 8.84
N LYS A 16 -3.80 -14.53 9.28
CA LYS A 16 -2.94 -14.25 10.43
C LYS A 16 -1.53 -14.74 10.17
N ILE A 17 -0.54 -13.93 10.57
CA ILE A 17 0.88 -14.27 10.53
C ILE A 17 1.50 -13.89 11.86
N VAL A 18 2.34 -14.78 12.36
CA VAL A 18 3.19 -14.54 13.54
C VAL A 18 4.63 -14.75 13.14
N ILE A 19 5.47 -13.75 13.40
CA ILE A 19 6.91 -13.76 13.13
C ILE A 19 7.64 -13.66 14.46
N GLU A 20 8.47 -14.64 14.75
CA GLU A 20 9.23 -14.71 15.99
C GLU A 20 10.72 -15.01 15.71
N LYS A 21 11.56 -14.72 16.69
CA LYS A 21 12.99 -15.04 16.63
C LYS A 21 13.20 -16.52 16.97
N VAL A 22 13.57 -17.31 15.97
CA VAL A 22 13.91 -18.74 16.15
C VAL A 22 15.37 -18.93 15.78
N ARG A 23 16.20 -19.34 16.74
CA ARG A 23 17.66 -19.53 16.56
C ARG A 23 18.34 -18.29 15.96
N GLY A 24 17.96 -17.10 16.44
CA GLY A 24 18.51 -15.82 15.98
C GLY A 24 17.97 -15.31 14.65
N LYS A 25 17.03 -16.00 13.99
CA LYS A 25 16.45 -15.62 12.71
C LYS A 25 14.98 -15.24 12.84
N SER A 26 14.54 -14.23 12.14
CA SER A 26 13.11 -13.93 12.00
C SER A 26 12.43 -15.05 11.21
N THR A 27 11.46 -15.72 11.82
CA THR A 27 10.83 -16.91 11.26
C THR A 27 9.33 -16.81 11.43
N VAL A 28 8.57 -17.18 10.41
CA VAL A 28 7.11 -17.35 10.54
C VAL A 28 6.85 -18.61 11.36
N THR A 29 6.27 -18.42 12.53
CA THR A 29 5.91 -19.50 13.44
C THR A 29 4.46 -19.92 13.30
N LYS A 30 3.60 -18.99 12.87
CA LYS A 30 2.20 -19.26 12.55
C LYS A 30 1.81 -18.53 11.27
N SER A 31 1.11 -19.21 10.40
CA SER A 31 0.54 -18.64 9.19
C SER A 31 -0.80 -19.30 8.90
N PHE A 32 -1.81 -18.47 8.74
CA PHE A 32 -3.14 -18.89 8.35
C PHE A 32 -3.67 -17.90 7.31
N SER A 33 -4.27 -18.39 6.25
CA SER A 33 -5.01 -17.57 5.30
C SER A 33 -6.13 -18.36 4.67
N LYS A 34 -7.26 -17.72 4.45
CA LYS A 34 -8.40 -18.23 3.68
C LYS A 34 -8.73 -17.27 2.55
N TYR A 35 -9.37 -17.78 1.53
CA TYR A 35 -9.87 -16.98 0.42
C TYR A 35 -10.64 -15.73 0.92
N PRO A 36 -10.42 -14.54 0.30
CA PRO A 36 -9.62 -14.27 -0.90
C PRO A 36 -8.13 -14.00 -0.64
N LEU A 37 -7.65 -14.06 0.59
CA LEU A 37 -6.26 -13.79 0.96
C LEU A 37 -5.37 -15.03 0.80
N LYS A 38 -4.16 -14.84 0.27
CA LYS A 38 -3.11 -15.85 0.20
C LYS A 38 -1.75 -15.25 0.50
N PHE A 39 -1.01 -15.89 1.39
CA PHE A 39 0.38 -15.53 1.66
C PHE A 39 1.35 -16.32 0.78
N ILE A 40 2.32 -15.62 0.19
CA ILE A 40 3.47 -16.24 -0.48
C ILE A 40 4.70 -15.94 0.36
N ILE A 41 5.33 -16.99 0.85
CA ILE A 41 6.52 -16.92 1.67
C ILE A 41 7.69 -17.42 0.82
N PRO A 42 8.64 -16.56 0.41
CA PRO A 42 9.80 -16.99 -0.38
C PRO A 42 10.64 -18.01 0.41
N ARG A 43 11.13 -19.05 -0.27
CA ARG A 43 11.90 -20.13 0.36
C ARG A 43 13.33 -19.75 0.76
N LYS A 44 13.87 -18.67 0.18
CA LYS A 44 15.26 -18.21 0.44
C LYS A 44 15.21 -16.77 0.88
N VAL A 45 15.49 -16.53 2.13
CA VAL A 45 15.61 -15.21 2.72
C VAL A 45 16.89 -15.18 3.53
N ALA A 46 17.58 -14.03 3.57
CA ALA A 46 18.77 -13.81 4.36
C ALA A 46 18.55 -14.17 5.85
N GLN A 47 19.65 -14.33 6.58
CA GLN A 47 19.61 -14.94 7.92
C GLN A 47 18.80 -14.19 8.97
N SER A 48 18.45 -12.90 8.75
CA SER A 48 17.81 -12.05 9.76
C SER A 48 16.48 -11.43 9.34
N CYS A 49 16.03 -11.60 8.11
CA CYS A 49 14.82 -10.94 7.58
C CYS A 49 13.84 -11.95 7.01
N PHE A 50 12.58 -11.61 7.08
CA PHE A 50 11.50 -12.39 6.52
C PHE A 50 10.76 -11.54 5.47
N PHE A 51 10.63 -12.06 4.26
CA PHE A 51 9.90 -11.43 3.16
C PHE A 51 8.56 -12.13 2.94
N LEU A 52 7.49 -11.37 2.92
CA LEU A 52 6.15 -11.86 2.74
C LEU A 52 5.44 -11.08 1.64
N GLY A 53 5.03 -11.78 0.60
CA GLY A 53 4.13 -11.21 -0.41
C GLY A 53 2.67 -11.45 -0.03
N LEU A 54 1.88 -10.40 0.03
CA LEU A 54 0.43 -10.51 0.16
C LEU A 54 -0.16 -10.59 -1.24
N VAL A 55 -0.80 -11.71 -1.57
CA VAL A 55 -1.45 -11.89 -2.86
C VAL A 55 -2.95 -11.90 -2.63
N HIS A 56 -3.61 -10.87 -3.10
CA HIS A 56 -5.04 -10.95 -3.38
C HIS A 56 -5.26 -12.00 -4.45
N ALA A 57 -6.40 -12.67 -4.42
CA ALA A 57 -6.80 -13.79 -5.29
C ALA A 57 -6.60 -13.61 -6.81
N LEU A 58 -5.92 -12.58 -7.25
CA LEU A 58 -5.64 -12.23 -8.64
C LEU A 58 -4.71 -13.23 -9.36
N PHE A 59 -4.04 -14.13 -8.65
CA PHE A 59 -3.13 -15.10 -9.28
C PHE A 59 -3.84 -16.17 -10.11
N ILE A 60 -5.14 -16.34 -9.93
CA ILE A 60 -5.92 -17.30 -10.74
C ILE A 60 -6.13 -16.80 -12.17
N SER A 61 -6.01 -15.48 -12.41
CA SER A 61 -6.21 -14.91 -13.75
C SER A 61 -5.09 -15.23 -14.75
N PHE A 62 -3.88 -15.57 -14.29
CA PHE A 62 -2.76 -15.93 -15.19
C PHE A 62 -2.77 -17.38 -15.67
N PHE A 63 -3.48 -18.26 -14.98
CA PHE A 63 -3.56 -19.68 -15.34
C PHE A 63 -4.85 -20.11 -16.04
N TYR A 64 -5.83 -19.20 -16.17
CA TYR A 64 -7.09 -19.49 -16.87
C TYR A 64 -7.23 -18.62 -18.11
N PRO A 65 -7.70 -19.19 -19.23
CA PRO A 65 -7.91 -18.43 -20.45
C PRO A 65 -8.92 -17.30 -20.26
N PRO A 66 -8.78 -16.17 -21.00
CA PRO A 66 -9.56 -14.93 -20.79
C PRO A 66 -11.09 -15.10 -20.91
N ASN A 67 -11.56 -16.24 -21.39
CA ASN A 67 -12.98 -16.55 -21.58
C ASN A 67 -13.61 -17.43 -20.48
N SER A 68 -12.88 -17.78 -19.41
CA SER A 68 -13.47 -18.58 -18.32
C SER A 68 -14.41 -17.71 -17.47
N ARG A 69 -15.60 -18.23 -17.21
CA ARG A 69 -16.61 -17.55 -16.34
C ARG A 69 -16.11 -17.28 -14.92
N LEU A 70 -14.97 -17.87 -14.50
CA LEU A 70 -14.32 -17.62 -13.22
C LEU A 70 -13.69 -16.21 -13.13
N ASN A 71 -13.28 -15.60 -14.24
CA ASN A 71 -12.72 -14.24 -14.26
C ASN A 71 -13.72 -13.15 -13.85
N ARG A 72 -14.99 -13.47 -13.70
CA ARG A 72 -16.04 -12.54 -13.26
C ARG A 72 -16.35 -12.61 -11.77
N LEU A 73 -15.78 -13.55 -11.03
CA LEU A 73 -16.18 -13.81 -9.64
C LEU A 73 -15.31 -13.04 -8.60
N PHE A 74 -14.25 -12.36 -9.02
CA PHE A 74 -13.26 -11.82 -8.12
C PHE A 74 -13.40 -10.30 -7.97
N LEU A 75 -13.61 -9.82 -6.77
CA LEU A 75 -13.52 -8.44 -6.28
C LEU A 75 -14.80 -7.59 -6.22
N GLN A 76 -15.96 -8.21 -6.12
CA GLN A 76 -17.16 -7.49 -5.73
C GLN A 76 -17.56 -7.89 -4.31
N GLY A 77 -17.29 -6.99 -3.35
CA GLY A 77 -17.72 -7.18 -1.96
C GLY A 77 -16.83 -8.12 -1.16
N ASP A 78 -15.55 -8.27 -1.53
CA ASP A 78 -14.59 -9.02 -0.72
C ASP A 78 -14.09 -8.16 0.43
N ALA A 79 -14.27 -8.64 1.65
CA ALA A 79 -13.66 -8.09 2.86
C ALA A 79 -12.43 -8.94 3.23
N ILE A 80 -11.29 -8.28 3.38
CA ILE A 80 -10.04 -8.92 3.80
C ILE A 80 -9.64 -8.35 5.15
N SER A 81 -9.46 -9.23 6.13
CA SER A 81 -8.91 -8.88 7.43
C SER A 81 -7.64 -9.70 7.68
N CYS A 82 -6.52 -9.02 7.84
CA CYS A 82 -5.22 -9.63 8.07
C CYS A 82 -4.59 -9.13 9.37
N LYS A 83 -4.14 -10.05 10.20
CA LYS A 83 -3.45 -9.79 11.46
C LYS A 83 -1.99 -10.20 11.40
N LEU A 84 -1.07 -9.28 11.68
CA LEU A 84 0.37 -9.52 11.69
C LEU A 84 0.94 -9.26 13.08
N GLU A 85 1.62 -10.23 13.65
CA GLU A 85 2.37 -10.10 14.91
C GLU A 85 3.87 -10.18 14.63
N ILE A 86 4.63 -9.17 15.09
CA ILE A 86 6.09 -9.08 14.88
C ILE A 86 6.77 -9.13 16.24
N GLY A 87 7.44 -10.24 16.52
CA GLY A 87 8.20 -10.46 17.74
C GLY A 87 9.47 -9.62 17.83
N ASP A 88 10.11 -9.70 19.01
CA ASP A 88 11.28 -8.90 19.38
C ASP A 88 12.44 -9.03 18.42
N GLY A 89 13.02 -7.91 18.01
CA GLY A 89 14.15 -7.83 17.09
C GLY A 89 13.90 -8.46 15.73
N CYS A 90 12.63 -8.79 15.40
CA CYS A 90 12.28 -9.36 14.11
C CYS A 90 12.17 -8.27 13.04
N THR A 91 12.43 -8.65 11.81
CA THR A 91 12.20 -7.80 10.63
C THR A 91 11.16 -8.48 9.75
N ALA A 92 10.09 -7.75 9.46
CA ALA A 92 9.02 -8.17 8.56
C ALA A 92 8.96 -7.24 7.34
N VAL A 93 8.83 -7.84 6.16
CA VAL A 93 8.53 -7.12 4.92
C VAL A 93 7.25 -7.67 4.36
N LEU A 94 6.23 -6.84 4.31
CA LEU A 94 4.92 -7.16 3.76
C LEU A 94 4.71 -6.31 2.51
N THR A 95 4.56 -6.96 1.39
CA THR A 95 4.31 -6.29 0.11
C THR A 95 3.32 -7.09 -0.72
N THR A 96 2.60 -6.42 -1.59
CA THR A 96 1.81 -7.09 -2.63
C THR A 96 2.71 -7.44 -3.81
N GLN A 97 2.49 -8.58 -4.43
CA GLN A 97 3.28 -9.01 -5.60
C GLN A 97 3.05 -8.09 -6.81
N SER A 98 1.87 -7.52 -6.92
CA SER A 98 1.49 -6.49 -7.89
C SER A 98 0.48 -5.56 -7.22
N SER A 99 0.09 -4.47 -7.90
CA SER A 99 -0.98 -3.62 -7.39
C SER A 99 -2.28 -4.41 -7.17
N THR A 100 -2.97 -4.12 -6.06
CA THR A 100 -4.34 -4.58 -5.87
C THR A 100 -5.24 -3.91 -6.91
N LYS A 101 -5.96 -4.70 -7.70
CA LYS A 101 -6.87 -4.18 -8.73
C LYS A 101 -8.28 -4.12 -8.19
N VAL A 102 -8.84 -2.92 -8.10
CA VAL A 102 -10.22 -2.71 -7.70
C VAL A 102 -11.07 -2.54 -8.95
N TYR A 103 -12.00 -3.47 -9.17
CA TYR A 103 -12.83 -3.50 -10.36
C TYR A 103 -14.16 -2.78 -10.15
N LYS A 104 -14.82 -2.45 -11.27
CA LYS A 104 -16.18 -1.89 -11.27
C LYS A 104 -17.13 -2.73 -10.42
N SER A 105 -17.82 -2.07 -9.51
CA SER A 105 -18.84 -2.72 -8.69
C SER A 105 -20.13 -2.97 -9.51
N LEU A 106 -20.67 -4.18 -9.41
CA LEU A 106 -22.03 -4.47 -9.90
C LEU A 106 -22.98 -4.41 -8.69
N GLY A 107 -23.74 -3.33 -8.60
CA GLY A 107 -24.62 -3.04 -7.47
C GLY A 107 -23.92 -2.30 -6.32
N SER A 108 -24.45 -2.41 -5.12
CA SER A 108 -23.99 -1.69 -3.91
C SER A 108 -22.83 -2.37 -3.16
N LYS A 109 -22.10 -3.28 -3.80
CA LYS A 109 -21.02 -4.02 -3.12
C LYS A 109 -19.78 -3.18 -2.95
N CYS A 110 -19.24 -3.18 -1.74
CA CYS A 110 -18.01 -2.49 -1.34
C CYS A 110 -16.84 -3.47 -1.27
N SER A 111 -15.63 -3.00 -1.53
CA SER A 111 -14.40 -3.77 -1.30
C SER A 111 -13.66 -3.19 -0.11
N GLU A 112 -13.36 -4.01 0.88
CA GLU A 112 -12.69 -3.58 2.10
C GLU A 112 -11.45 -4.42 2.38
N GLN A 113 -10.39 -3.73 2.81
CA GLN A 113 -9.16 -4.34 3.28
C GLN A 113 -8.81 -3.77 4.64
N TYR A 114 -8.53 -4.64 5.58
CA TYR A 114 -8.11 -4.29 6.92
C TYR A 114 -6.83 -5.04 7.27
N LEU A 115 -5.74 -4.30 7.50
CA LEU A 115 -4.49 -4.84 7.99
C LEU A 115 -4.23 -4.29 9.38
N GLU A 116 -4.07 -5.17 10.34
CA GLU A 116 -3.71 -4.83 11.69
C GLU A 116 -2.38 -5.48 12.07
N VAL A 117 -1.42 -4.65 12.45
CA VAL A 117 -0.09 -5.11 12.86
C VAL A 117 0.03 -4.95 14.37
N PHE A 118 0.11 -6.06 15.08
CA PHE A 118 0.24 -6.09 16.54
C PHE A 118 1.67 -6.36 17.00
N ARG A 119 1.93 -5.94 18.25
CA ARG A 119 3.16 -6.27 18.98
C ARG A 119 4.44 -5.83 18.27
N VAL A 120 4.39 -4.71 17.61
CA VAL A 120 5.63 -4.09 17.14
C VAL A 120 6.37 -3.56 18.37
N ARG A 121 7.57 -4.06 18.61
CA ARG A 121 8.45 -3.56 19.67
C ARG A 121 9.40 -2.49 19.15
N SER A 122 10.06 -1.78 20.06
CA SER A 122 11.00 -0.70 19.72
C SER A 122 12.19 -1.15 18.88
N ASP A 123 12.56 -2.43 18.94
CA ASP A 123 13.66 -3.07 18.20
C ASP A 123 13.20 -3.87 16.97
N SER A 124 11.89 -3.95 16.73
CA SER A 124 11.32 -4.60 15.56
C SER A 124 11.34 -3.70 14.34
N ASN A 125 11.36 -4.31 13.15
CA ASN A 125 11.39 -3.58 11.89
C ASN A 125 10.26 -4.06 10.98
N LEU A 126 9.58 -3.10 10.35
CA LEU A 126 8.50 -3.37 9.43
C LEU A 126 8.66 -2.55 8.15
N VAL A 127 8.59 -3.22 7.03
CA VAL A 127 8.34 -2.61 5.72
C VAL A 127 6.96 -3.07 5.27
N LEU A 128 6.07 -2.11 5.04
CA LEU A 128 4.74 -2.37 4.49
C LEU A 128 4.60 -1.60 3.19
N VAL A 129 4.23 -2.29 2.12
CA VAL A 129 3.91 -1.68 0.83
C VAL A 129 2.51 -2.11 0.43
N ASP A 130 1.62 -1.14 0.31
CA ASP A 130 0.25 -1.32 -0.18
C ASP A 130 0.02 -0.39 -1.37
N TRP A 131 -0.44 -0.91 -2.49
CA TRP A 131 -0.73 -0.13 -3.68
C TRP A 131 -1.91 -0.67 -4.46
N ILE A 132 -2.75 0.22 -4.92
CA ILE A 132 -3.98 -0.07 -5.61
C ILE A 132 -4.06 0.63 -6.96
N THR A 133 -4.80 0.04 -7.87
CA THR A 133 -5.15 0.62 -9.16
C THR A 133 -6.57 0.25 -9.54
N SER A 134 -7.21 1.06 -10.37
CA SER A 134 -8.50 0.68 -10.95
C SER A 134 -8.31 -0.51 -11.91
N GLY A 135 -9.28 -1.46 -11.89
CA GLY A 135 -9.09 -2.81 -12.45
C GLY A 135 -8.82 -2.86 -13.94
N ARG A 136 -9.69 -2.26 -14.77
CA ARG A 136 -9.61 -2.33 -16.25
C ARG A 136 -9.37 -0.96 -16.87
N HIS A 137 -8.35 -0.29 -16.41
CA HIS A 137 -8.06 1.07 -16.85
C HIS A 137 -7.85 1.17 -18.37
N GLU A 138 -7.16 0.19 -18.98
CA GLU A 138 -6.95 0.12 -20.44
C GLU A 138 -8.26 -0.08 -21.22
N SER A 139 -9.29 -0.64 -20.59
CA SER A 139 -10.63 -0.79 -21.16
C SER A 139 -11.54 0.42 -20.88
N GLY A 140 -10.99 1.52 -20.33
CA GLY A 140 -11.75 2.73 -20.03
C GLY A 140 -12.46 2.73 -18.67
N GLU A 141 -12.36 1.68 -17.86
CA GLU A 141 -12.92 1.64 -16.50
C GLU A 141 -11.97 2.39 -15.55
N LYS A 142 -12.21 3.70 -15.36
CA LYS A 142 -11.38 4.55 -14.49
C LYS A 142 -12.09 4.75 -13.16
N TRP A 143 -11.58 4.12 -12.08
CA TRP A 143 -12.10 4.31 -10.72
C TRP A 143 -13.64 4.11 -10.62
N ASP A 144 -14.15 3.15 -11.38
CA ASP A 144 -15.58 2.89 -11.57
C ASP A 144 -16.10 1.81 -10.61
N PHE A 145 -15.86 2.02 -9.32
CA PHE A 145 -16.38 1.19 -8.23
C PHE A 145 -17.10 2.06 -7.20
N THR A 146 -18.03 1.48 -6.46
CA THR A 146 -18.86 2.20 -5.50
C THR A 146 -18.06 2.68 -4.30
N LEU A 147 -17.29 1.78 -3.67
CA LEU A 147 -16.48 2.05 -2.49
C LEU A 147 -15.30 1.08 -2.41
N TYR A 148 -14.13 1.62 -2.08
CA TYR A 148 -12.97 0.89 -1.62
C TYR A 148 -12.44 1.52 -0.34
N LYS A 149 -12.24 0.69 0.69
CA LYS A 149 -11.66 1.11 1.97
C LYS A 149 -10.48 0.21 2.30
N SER A 150 -9.33 0.82 2.55
CA SER A 150 -8.14 0.13 3.05
C SER A 150 -7.72 0.76 4.37
N THR A 151 -7.70 -0.04 5.42
CA THR A 151 -7.26 0.39 6.76
C THR A 151 -5.98 -0.34 7.12
N ASN A 152 -4.94 0.41 7.49
CA ASN A 152 -3.64 -0.11 7.89
C ASN A 152 -3.27 0.46 9.25
N ASN A 153 -3.41 -0.34 10.29
CA ASN A 153 -3.16 0.06 11.67
C ASN A 153 -1.94 -0.65 12.23
N ILE A 154 -1.07 0.08 12.92
CA ILE A 154 0.11 -0.44 13.59
C ILE A 154 0.02 -0.08 15.07
N PHE A 155 0.10 -1.09 15.92
CA PHE A 155 0.06 -0.95 17.36
C PHE A 155 1.39 -1.38 17.99
N LEU A 156 1.80 -0.67 19.01
CA LEU A 156 2.87 -1.12 19.89
C LEU A 156 2.35 -2.22 20.83
N GLU A 157 3.27 -2.92 21.48
CA GLU A 157 2.95 -3.82 22.56
C GLU A 157 2.07 -3.10 23.62
N GLY A 158 0.98 -3.74 24.03
CA GLY A 158 0.01 -3.14 24.95
C GLY A 158 -1.10 -2.33 24.27
N GLU A 159 -1.33 -2.57 22.96
CA GLU A 159 -2.43 -2.00 22.18
C GLU A 159 -2.38 -0.47 22.02
N GLN A 160 -1.21 0.13 22.22
CA GLN A 160 -1.04 1.55 21.97
C GLN A 160 -0.93 1.82 20.47
N PRO A 161 -1.81 2.67 19.90
CA PRO A 161 -1.75 2.99 18.48
C PRO A 161 -0.46 3.77 18.18
N LEU A 162 0.33 3.27 17.23
CA LEU A 162 1.53 3.92 16.72
C LEU A 162 1.26 4.63 15.41
N PHE A 163 0.46 4.01 14.56
CA PHE A 163 0.11 4.52 13.24
C PHE A 163 -1.28 3.99 12.87
N LEU A 164 -2.17 4.89 12.52
CA LEU A 164 -3.53 4.58 12.05
C LEU A 164 -3.72 5.26 10.71
N ASP A 165 -4.02 4.50 9.68
CA ASP A 165 -4.23 5.01 8.32
C ASP A 165 -5.43 4.34 7.67
N THR A 166 -6.26 5.15 7.04
CA THR A 166 -7.39 4.67 6.25
C THR A 166 -7.47 5.43 4.94
N VAL A 167 -7.41 4.69 3.86
CA VAL A 167 -7.72 5.19 2.51
C VAL A 167 -9.16 4.83 2.20
N LEU A 168 -9.99 5.84 1.99
CA LEU A 168 -11.39 5.69 1.60
C LEU A 168 -11.60 6.33 0.22
N LEU A 169 -11.94 5.51 -0.75
CA LEU A 169 -12.31 5.92 -2.10
C LEU A 169 -13.78 5.56 -2.34
N GLU A 170 -14.61 6.58 -2.40
CA GLU A 170 -16.05 6.44 -2.55
C GLU A 170 -16.55 7.29 -3.72
N GLN A 171 -17.50 6.75 -4.48
CA GLN A 171 -18.17 7.51 -5.53
C GLN A 171 -18.93 8.68 -4.92
N GLY A 172 -18.60 9.88 -5.41
CA GLY A 172 -19.33 11.07 -5.02
C GLY A 172 -20.66 11.22 -5.78
N SER A 173 -21.66 11.77 -5.11
CA SER A 173 -22.95 12.08 -5.76
C SER A 173 -22.86 13.27 -6.72
N ILE A 174 -21.93 14.19 -6.49
CA ILE A 174 -21.75 15.43 -7.29
C ILE A 174 -20.58 15.28 -8.24
N VAL A 175 -19.42 14.81 -7.74
CA VAL A 175 -18.19 14.67 -8.51
C VAL A 175 -17.77 13.19 -8.49
N PRO A 176 -17.74 12.53 -9.66
CA PRO A 176 -17.28 11.15 -9.77
C PRO A 176 -15.85 10.95 -9.24
N LEU A 177 -15.56 9.76 -8.70
CA LEU A 177 -14.23 9.44 -8.20
C LEU A 177 -13.16 9.58 -9.30
N ALA A 178 -13.45 9.15 -10.52
CA ALA A 178 -12.56 9.29 -11.67
C ALA A 178 -12.15 10.75 -11.95
N GLU A 179 -13.07 11.70 -11.76
CA GLU A 179 -12.79 13.11 -11.95
C GLU A 179 -11.91 13.67 -10.81
N ARG A 180 -12.17 13.25 -9.56
CA ARG A 180 -11.33 13.60 -8.40
C ARG A 180 -9.91 13.05 -8.51
N MET A 181 -9.77 11.85 -9.04
CA MET A 181 -8.47 11.19 -9.26
C MET A 181 -7.75 11.73 -10.49
N GLN A 182 -8.44 12.45 -11.37
CA GLN A 182 -7.89 13.01 -12.61
C GLN A 182 -7.24 11.92 -13.48
N ASP A 183 -5.96 12.09 -13.83
CA ASP A 183 -5.22 11.15 -14.66
C ASP A 183 -4.46 10.09 -13.83
N TYR A 184 -4.43 10.24 -12.51
CA TYR A 184 -3.73 9.29 -11.65
C TYR A 184 -4.50 7.97 -11.58
N GLN A 185 -3.77 6.88 -11.87
CA GLN A 185 -4.32 5.53 -11.98
C GLN A 185 -3.91 4.63 -10.82
N VAL A 186 -2.91 5.06 -10.06
CA VAL A 186 -2.30 4.27 -8.98
C VAL A 186 -2.20 5.13 -7.75
N ILE A 187 -2.58 4.55 -6.61
CA ILE A 187 -2.27 5.06 -5.27
C ILE A 187 -1.41 4.01 -4.58
N ALA A 188 -0.36 4.45 -3.90
CA ALA A 188 0.49 3.57 -3.14
C ALA A 188 0.89 4.18 -1.80
N MET A 189 1.16 3.31 -0.85
CA MET A 189 1.67 3.63 0.48
C MET A 189 2.89 2.75 0.79
N VAL A 190 3.92 3.36 1.36
CA VAL A 190 5.08 2.65 1.91
C VAL A 190 5.27 3.08 3.35
N VAL A 191 5.28 2.13 4.27
CA VAL A 191 5.64 2.34 5.67
C VAL A 191 6.99 1.69 5.94
N LEU A 192 7.92 2.46 6.51
CA LEU A 192 9.20 1.98 6.99
C LEU A 192 9.29 2.29 8.49
N LEU A 193 9.36 1.25 9.31
CA LEU A 193 9.37 1.37 10.77
C LEU A 193 10.50 0.54 11.36
N GLY A 194 11.24 1.10 12.30
CA GLY A 194 12.22 0.40 13.12
C GLY A 194 13.67 0.82 12.92
N PRO A 195 14.55 0.46 13.88
CA PRO A 195 15.89 0.99 13.98
C PRO A 195 16.83 0.56 12.84
N MET A 196 16.67 -0.65 12.31
CA MET A 196 17.52 -1.14 11.20
C MET A 196 17.21 -0.43 9.87
N LEU A 197 16.05 0.21 9.74
CA LEU A 197 15.62 0.89 8.54
C LEU A 197 15.95 2.38 8.52
N ARG A 198 16.55 2.93 9.58
CA ARG A 198 16.79 4.38 9.72
C ARG A 198 17.57 4.99 8.55
N HIS A 199 18.58 4.29 8.04
CA HIS A 199 19.35 4.78 6.89
C HIS A 199 18.45 4.89 5.65
N ILE A 200 17.64 3.85 5.39
CA ILE A 200 16.71 3.84 4.24
C ILE A 200 15.61 4.91 4.44
N GLN A 201 15.10 5.06 5.67
CA GLN A 201 14.15 6.12 6.00
C GLN A 201 14.70 7.52 5.67
N GLY A 202 15.94 7.81 6.08
CA GLY A 202 16.59 9.09 5.79
C GLY A 202 16.78 9.32 4.29
N GLN A 203 17.26 8.31 3.56
CA GLN A 203 17.42 8.37 2.11
C GLN A 203 16.09 8.65 1.41
N VAL A 204 15.03 7.91 1.74
CA VAL A 204 13.69 8.07 1.16
C VAL A 204 13.14 9.48 1.44
N GLN A 205 13.31 9.98 2.67
CA GLN A 205 12.85 11.34 3.02
C GLN A 205 13.53 12.41 2.18
N GLU A 206 14.84 12.33 2.01
CA GLU A 206 15.59 13.31 1.20
C GLU A 206 15.24 13.21 -0.29
N ASP A 207 15.10 12.00 -0.83
CA ASP A 207 14.74 11.80 -2.23
C ASP A 207 13.33 12.32 -2.53
N VAL A 208 12.33 12.02 -1.68
CA VAL A 208 10.98 12.53 -1.84
C VAL A 208 10.94 14.05 -1.71
N LYS A 209 11.67 14.61 -0.74
CA LYS A 209 11.76 16.07 -0.56
C LYS A 209 12.37 16.76 -1.78
N ARG A 210 13.45 16.20 -2.33
CA ARG A 210 14.09 16.70 -3.57
C ARG A 210 13.12 16.64 -4.74
N MET A 211 12.45 15.52 -4.96
CA MET A 211 11.47 15.34 -6.02
C MET A 211 10.32 16.35 -5.92
N MET A 212 9.78 16.59 -4.72
CA MET A 212 8.73 17.59 -4.50
C MET A 212 9.24 19.02 -4.80
N ALA A 213 10.47 19.34 -4.39
CA ALA A 213 11.06 20.65 -4.64
C ALA A 213 11.25 20.90 -6.15
N GLU A 214 11.72 19.91 -6.90
CA GLU A 214 11.89 19.97 -8.35
C GLU A 214 10.53 20.18 -9.07
N GLN A 215 9.48 19.48 -8.62
CA GLN A 215 8.14 19.62 -9.16
C GLN A 215 7.55 21.02 -8.91
N LEU A 216 7.82 21.63 -7.77
CA LEU A 216 7.40 22.99 -7.44
C LEU A 216 8.17 24.06 -8.24
N GLN A 217 9.46 23.85 -8.49
CA GLN A 217 10.30 24.79 -9.25
C GLN A 217 10.01 24.76 -10.75
N GLY A 218 9.52 23.65 -11.28
CA GLY A 218 9.13 23.50 -12.68
C GLY A 218 7.86 24.25 -13.08
N SER A 219 7.15 24.90 -12.15
CA SER A 219 6.06 25.83 -12.42
C SER A 219 6.59 27.26 -12.34
N PRO A 220 6.93 27.94 -13.45
CA PRO A 220 7.25 29.36 -13.40
C PRO A 220 5.99 30.13 -13.04
N VAL A 221 5.86 30.56 -11.79
CA VAL A 221 4.97 31.64 -11.40
C VAL A 221 5.55 32.92 -12.02
N ARG A 222 5.25 33.15 -13.29
CA ARG A 222 5.49 34.46 -13.93
C ARG A 222 4.44 35.42 -13.41
N TRP A 223 4.83 36.23 -12.45
CA TRP A 223 4.18 37.48 -12.12
C TRP A 223 4.60 38.52 -13.14
N ASP A 224 4.29 38.33 -14.41
CA ASP A 224 4.49 39.40 -15.41
C ASP A 224 3.28 39.50 -16.33
N CYS A 225 2.65 40.62 -16.19
CA CYS A 225 1.46 41.02 -16.91
C CYS A 225 1.90 41.56 -18.27
N GLN A 226 2.14 40.68 -19.27
CA GLN A 226 2.11 41.10 -20.68
C GLN A 226 1.46 40.00 -21.51
N ILE A 227 0.30 40.36 -22.03
CA ILE A 227 -0.51 39.60 -22.97
C ILE A 227 0.21 39.57 -24.32
N THR A 228 0.79 38.46 -24.72
CA THR A 228 1.02 38.14 -26.13
C THR A 228 0.84 36.65 -26.38
N SER A 229 -0.25 36.36 -27.06
CA SER A 229 -0.55 35.27 -28.03
C SER A 229 0.08 33.89 -27.90
N ASN A 230 -0.84 32.90 -27.74
CA ASN A 230 -0.83 31.60 -28.39
C ASN A 230 0.39 30.70 -28.21
N THR A 231 0.45 30.03 -27.05
CA THR A 231 0.59 28.58 -26.86
C THR A 231 0.44 28.35 -25.38
N ARG A 232 -0.69 27.79 -24.95
CA ARG A 232 -0.84 27.27 -23.58
C ARG A 232 0.00 26.03 -23.51
N ASP A 233 1.28 26.15 -23.17
CA ASP A 233 2.04 25.07 -22.56
C ASP A 233 1.39 24.78 -21.21
N PHE A 234 0.41 23.86 -21.23
CA PHE A 234 -0.09 23.26 -20.00
C PHE A 234 1.12 22.64 -19.32
N ALA A 235 1.49 23.15 -18.17
CA ALA A 235 2.54 22.57 -17.33
C ALA A 235 2.28 21.07 -17.25
N LYS A 236 3.17 20.27 -17.84
CA LYS A 236 3.01 18.83 -17.95
C LYS A 236 2.90 18.27 -16.54
N LYS A 237 1.74 17.70 -16.21
CA LYS A 237 1.53 17.08 -14.89
C LYS A 237 2.65 16.07 -14.61
N PRO A 238 3.19 16.03 -13.39
CA PRO A 238 4.20 15.04 -13.03
C PRO A 238 3.61 13.62 -13.14
N SER A 239 4.38 12.71 -13.70
CA SER A 239 3.97 11.31 -13.86
C SER A 239 3.77 10.60 -12.53
N LEU A 240 4.43 11.06 -11.49
CA LEU A 240 4.36 10.55 -10.13
C LEU A 240 4.51 11.71 -9.15
N ILE A 241 3.65 11.74 -8.14
CA ILE A 241 3.76 12.62 -6.98
C ILE A 241 3.89 11.75 -5.72
N ALA A 242 4.70 12.21 -4.78
CA ALA A 242 4.85 11.54 -3.49
C ALA A 242 4.97 12.55 -2.37
N SER A 243 4.56 12.13 -1.18
CA SER A 243 4.77 12.86 0.07
C SER A 243 5.34 11.93 1.12
N CYS A 244 6.19 12.44 2.00
CA CYS A 244 6.79 11.67 3.08
C CYS A 244 6.55 12.37 4.42
N SER A 245 6.08 11.62 5.41
CA SER A 245 5.86 12.10 6.77
C SER A 245 6.46 11.15 7.79
N ALA A 246 7.08 11.68 8.83
CA ALA A 246 7.53 10.89 9.96
C ALA A 246 6.39 10.64 10.95
N PHE A 247 6.42 9.49 11.61
CA PHE A 247 5.48 9.15 12.68
C PHE A 247 6.19 8.41 13.82
N GLY A 248 5.45 8.24 14.92
CA GLY A 248 5.95 7.57 16.12
C GLY A 248 6.90 8.40 16.96
N HIS A 249 7.28 7.87 18.14
CA HIS A 249 8.17 8.57 19.06
C HIS A 249 9.57 8.76 18.44
N LYS A 250 10.08 10.00 18.46
CA LYS A 250 11.41 10.38 17.88
C LYS A 250 11.56 10.00 16.40
N GLY A 251 10.47 9.97 15.62
CA GLY A 251 10.54 9.62 14.21
C GLY A 251 10.97 8.17 13.98
N GLY A 252 10.44 7.23 14.76
CA GLY A 252 10.76 5.80 14.63
C GLY A 252 10.31 5.18 13.31
N GLY A 253 9.39 5.83 12.60
CA GLY A 253 8.88 5.41 11.30
C GLY A 253 8.61 6.55 10.34
N ILE A 254 8.51 6.22 9.07
CA ILE A 254 8.05 7.11 8.00
C ILE A 254 6.94 6.46 7.19
N ILE A 255 6.06 7.28 6.67
CA ILE A 255 5.09 6.91 5.65
C ILE A 255 5.33 7.72 4.38
N VAL A 256 5.35 7.04 3.25
CA VAL A 256 5.34 7.66 1.92
C VAL A 256 4.01 7.37 1.25
N ARG A 257 3.32 8.40 0.82
CA ARG A 257 2.10 8.31 0.02
C ARG A 257 2.40 8.74 -1.40
N ILE A 258 1.92 7.97 -2.37
CA ILE A 258 2.28 8.09 -3.78
C ILE A 258 1.00 8.08 -4.60
N ALA A 259 0.91 8.97 -5.60
CA ALA A 259 -0.04 8.86 -6.69
C ALA A 259 0.69 8.93 -8.02
N SER A 260 0.29 8.09 -8.99
CA SER A 260 0.99 7.99 -10.26
C SER A 260 0.03 7.77 -11.44
N LEU A 261 0.48 8.24 -12.60
CA LEU A 261 -0.22 8.01 -13.87
C LEU A 261 -0.13 6.56 -14.34
N THR A 262 0.92 5.83 -13.93
CA THR A 262 1.15 4.44 -14.38
C THR A 262 1.65 3.55 -13.24
N THR A 263 1.37 2.27 -13.32
CA THR A 263 1.91 1.25 -12.42
C THR A 263 3.42 1.11 -12.56
N GLU A 264 3.94 1.28 -13.76
CA GLU A 264 5.38 1.22 -14.05
C GLU A 264 6.15 2.31 -13.27
N SER A 265 5.65 3.54 -13.24
CA SER A 265 6.31 4.62 -12.49
C SER A 265 6.36 4.33 -10.99
N VAL A 266 5.31 3.74 -10.41
CA VAL A 266 5.32 3.30 -9.00
C VAL A 266 6.30 2.16 -8.80
N TYR A 267 6.32 1.17 -9.69
CA TYR A 267 7.25 0.06 -9.62
C TYR A 267 8.71 0.53 -9.62
N GLN A 268 9.09 1.43 -10.55
CA GLN A 268 10.43 1.98 -10.64
C GLN A 268 10.78 2.83 -9.40
N PHE A 269 9.83 3.59 -8.88
CA PHE A 269 10.00 4.32 -7.63
C PHE A 269 10.26 3.36 -6.45
N LEU A 270 9.44 2.32 -6.28
CA LEU A 270 9.60 1.32 -5.22
C LEU A 270 10.94 0.57 -5.36
N LYS A 271 11.30 0.17 -6.58
CA LYS A 271 12.57 -0.49 -6.88
C LYS A 271 13.77 0.37 -6.45
N HIS A 272 13.74 1.67 -6.76
CA HIS A 272 14.79 2.60 -6.40
C HIS A 272 14.85 2.84 -4.89
N GLN A 273 13.72 3.19 -4.27
CA GLN A 273 13.68 3.58 -2.86
C GLN A 273 13.93 2.42 -1.91
N LEU A 274 13.55 1.21 -2.29
CA LEU A 274 13.69 0.01 -1.47
C LEU A 274 14.94 -0.83 -1.83
N ALA A 275 15.78 -0.36 -2.74
CA ALA A 275 17.01 -1.07 -3.14
C ALA A 275 17.93 -1.35 -1.93
N GLY A 276 18.01 -0.44 -0.97
CA GLY A 276 18.81 -0.60 0.26
C GLY A 276 18.38 -1.79 1.13
N LEU A 277 17.17 -2.34 0.93
CA LEU A 277 16.71 -3.54 1.63
C LEU A 277 17.46 -4.81 1.19
N GLU A 278 18.14 -4.81 0.05
CA GLU A 278 18.90 -5.98 -0.41
C GLU A 278 19.92 -6.44 0.65
N ALA A 279 20.59 -5.49 1.30
CA ALA A 279 21.56 -5.81 2.36
C ALA A 279 20.92 -6.53 3.55
N LEU A 280 19.64 -6.28 3.84
CA LEU A 280 18.89 -6.91 4.94
C LEU A 280 18.22 -8.21 4.51
N LEU A 281 17.70 -8.26 3.28
CA LEU A 281 16.89 -9.36 2.77
C LEU A 281 17.73 -10.41 2.00
N GLY A 282 18.91 -10.01 1.47
CA GLY A 282 19.69 -10.83 0.55
C GLY A 282 19.08 -10.94 -0.86
N VAL A 283 17.99 -10.25 -1.11
CA VAL A 283 17.29 -10.13 -2.40
C VAL A 283 16.67 -8.75 -2.54
N LEU A 284 16.54 -8.27 -3.77
CA LEU A 284 15.80 -7.04 -4.07
C LEU A 284 14.29 -7.31 -3.93
N PRO A 285 13.55 -6.48 -3.20
CA PRO A 285 12.09 -6.61 -3.08
C PRO A 285 11.39 -6.44 -4.43
N TYR A 286 11.96 -5.60 -5.30
CA TYR A 286 11.50 -5.32 -6.66
C TYR A 286 12.68 -5.48 -7.61
N SER A 287 12.67 -6.54 -8.43
CA SER A 287 13.77 -6.92 -9.33
C SER A 287 13.38 -6.80 -10.80
#